data_626e63e044331c181d91df3656abf04a
#
_entry.id   626e63e044331c181d91df3656abf04a
#
_cell.length_a   1.000
_cell.length_b   1.000
_cell.length_c   1.000
_cell.angle_alpha   90.00
_cell.angle_beta   90.00
_cell.angle_gamma   90.00
#
_symmetry.space_group_name_H-M   'P 1'
#
loop_
_entity.id
_entity.type
_entity.pdbx_description
1 polymer ?
#
loop_
_entity_poly.entity_id
_entity_poly.type
_entity_poly.pdbx_seq_one_letter_code
_entity_poly.pdbx_strand_id
1 'polypeptide(L)'
;MKFKNKVLIIGYGSVARCTLPILFKLISVPYKNVTIIDFIDKRKELQPWIKRGVKYYQERITPININQLLSRHVSSAGMVIDLAWNIECLDMLTWCHDNKVLYINTSVEEWDPYANIHKKTPFQ
;
A
#
# COMPACT_ATOMS: atom_id res chain seq x y z
N MET A 1 -1.70 15.10 -14.95
CA MET A 1 -1.22 15.38 -13.58
C MET A 1 0.14 14.73 -13.38
N LYS A 2 1.07 15.47 -12.82
CA LYS A 2 2.42 14.95 -12.53
C LYS A 2 2.56 14.67 -11.04
N PHE A 3 3.17 13.52 -10.70
CA PHE A 3 3.51 13.16 -9.33
C PHE A 3 4.98 12.79 -9.28
N LYS A 4 5.77 13.54 -8.54
CA LYS A 4 7.24 13.43 -8.55
C LYS A 4 7.80 12.58 -7.42
N ASN A 5 6.99 12.26 -6.43
CA ASN A 5 7.44 11.60 -5.22
C ASN A 5 7.15 10.10 -5.27
N LYS A 6 7.48 9.40 -4.19
CA LYS A 6 7.32 7.95 -4.14
C LYS A 6 5.87 7.55 -3.94
N VAL A 7 5.46 6.49 -4.60
CA VAL A 7 4.16 5.85 -4.45
C VAL A 7 4.38 4.43 -3.95
N LEU A 8 3.77 4.08 -2.83
CA LEU A 8 3.80 2.73 -2.29
C LEU A 8 2.41 2.11 -2.45
N ILE A 9 2.33 0.99 -3.17
CA ILE A 9 1.11 0.21 -3.31
C ILE A 9 1.26 -1.03 -2.43
N ILE A 10 0.30 -1.24 -1.54
CA ILE A 10 0.30 -2.35 -0.61
C ILE A 10 -0.76 -3.34 -1.06
N GLY A 11 -0.33 -4.56 -1.41
CA GLY A 11 -1.20 -5.61 -1.93
C GLY A 11 -1.34 -5.57 -3.45
N TYR A 12 -1.12 -6.72 -4.09
CA TYR A 12 -1.28 -6.84 -5.53
C TYR A 12 -2.27 -7.96 -5.86
N GLY A 13 -3.52 -7.73 -5.52
CA GLY A 13 -4.65 -8.58 -5.88
C GLY A 13 -5.40 -8.01 -7.09
N SER A 14 -6.67 -8.39 -7.21
CA SER A 14 -7.50 -8.00 -8.36
C SER A 14 -7.64 -6.49 -8.51
N VAL A 15 -7.83 -5.78 -7.39
CA VAL A 15 -7.99 -4.31 -7.42
C VAL A 15 -6.71 -3.64 -7.90
N ALA A 16 -5.56 -4.07 -7.40
CA ALA A 16 -4.28 -3.48 -7.78
C ALA A 16 -3.95 -3.76 -9.25
N ARG A 17 -4.31 -4.94 -9.76
CA ARG A 17 -4.13 -5.27 -11.18
C ARG A 17 -4.88 -4.30 -12.10
N CYS A 18 -6.08 -3.90 -11.68
CA CYS A 18 -6.87 -2.92 -12.43
C CYS A 18 -6.36 -1.50 -12.21
N THR A 19 -5.90 -1.19 -11.01
CA THR A 19 -5.49 0.16 -10.62
C THR A 19 -4.18 0.57 -11.28
N LEU A 20 -3.22 -0.35 -11.39
CA LEU A 20 -1.87 -0.01 -11.84
C LEU A 20 -1.83 0.57 -13.26
N PRO A 21 -2.48 -0.04 -14.27
CA PRO A 21 -2.52 0.55 -15.61
C PRO A 21 -3.20 1.92 -15.62
N ILE A 22 -4.26 2.09 -14.83
CA ILE A 22 -5.00 3.35 -14.75
C ILE A 22 -4.14 4.42 -14.12
N LEU A 23 -3.40 4.07 -13.08
CA LEU A 23 -2.49 5.00 -12.40
C LEU A 23 -1.49 5.59 -13.39
N PHE A 24 -0.81 4.75 -14.16
CA PHE A 24 0.19 5.22 -15.12
C PHE A 24 -0.42 5.93 -16.32
N LYS A 25 -1.68 5.66 -16.64
CA LYS A 25 -2.39 6.36 -17.71
C LYS A 25 -2.79 7.77 -17.31
N LEU A 26 -3.27 7.94 -16.08
CA LEU A 26 -3.84 9.20 -15.61
C LEU A 26 -2.85 10.10 -14.88
N ILE A 27 -1.83 9.52 -14.27
CA ILE A 27 -0.84 10.24 -13.47
C ILE A 27 0.53 10.02 -14.06
N SER A 28 1.22 11.10 -14.36
CA SER A 28 2.61 11.03 -14.80
C SER A 28 3.52 10.85 -13.59
N VAL A 29 3.88 9.61 -13.30
CA VAL A 29 4.80 9.25 -12.22
C VAL A 29 5.88 8.34 -12.81
N PRO A 30 7.17 8.59 -12.50
CA PRO A 30 8.23 7.69 -12.98
C PRO A 30 8.02 6.27 -12.45
N TYR A 31 8.23 5.27 -13.30
CA TYR A 31 8.09 3.87 -12.88
C TYR A 31 8.96 3.56 -11.68
N LYS A 32 10.19 4.09 -11.64
CA LYS A 32 11.13 3.87 -10.53
C LYS A 32 10.66 4.40 -9.19
N ASN A 33 9.67 5.31 -9.19
CA ASN A 33 9.12 5.88 -7.95
C ASN A 33 7.98 5.04 -7.38
N VAL A 34 7.51 4.05 -8.12
CA VAL A 34 6.41 3.18 -7.68
C VAL A 34 6.98 1.89 -7.11
N THR A 35 6.60 1.59 -5.87
CA THR A 35 6.98 0.37 -5.18
C THR A 35 5.71 -0.39 -4.83
N ILE A 36 5.73 -1.71 -5.04
CA ILE A 36 4.62 -2.60 -4.70
C ILE A 36 5.15 -3.60 -3.68
N ILE A 37 4.40 -3.81 -2.60
CA ILE A 37 4.69 -4.85 -1.62
C ILE A 37 3.49 -5.77 -1.48
N ASP A 38 3.77 -7.06 -1.30
CA ASP A 38 2.75 -8.08 -1.05
C ASP A 38 3.43 -9.19 -0.25
N PHE A 39 2.71 -9.81 0.69
CA PHE A 39 3.27 -10.91 1.45
C PHE A 39 3.30 -12.22 0.64
N ILE A 40 2.49 -12.31 -0.41
CA ILE A 40 2.52 -13.42 -1.37
C ILE A 40 3.46 -13.03 -2.51
N ASP A 41 4.25 -13.98 -3.01
CA ASP A 41 5.16 -13.70 -4.12
C ASP A 41 4.39 -13.40 -5.40
N LYS A 42 4.44 -12.14 -5.83
CA LYS A 42 3.78 -11.62 -7.03
C LYS A 42 4.78 -11.28 -8.14
N ARG A 43 6.02 -11.68 -8.00
CA ARG A 43 7.09 -11.28 -8.91
C ARG A 43 6.82 -11.69 -10.35
N LYS A 44 6.29 -12.89 -10.56
CA LYS A 44 5.96 -13.38 -11.90
C LYS A 44 4.90 -12.51 -12.57
N GLU A 45 3.86 -12.17 -11.83
CA GLU A 45 2.74 -11.37 -12.35
C GLU A 45 3.14 -9.93 -12.61
N LEU A 46 4.12 -9.43 -11.87
CA LEU A 46 4.58 -8.05 -11.96
C LEU A 46 5.74 -7.84 -12.94
N GLN A 47 6.21 -8.89 -13.59
CA GLN A 47 7.36 -8.80 -14.50
C GLN A 47 7.25 -7.68 -15.54
N PRO A 48 6.10 -7.49 -16.23
CA PRO A 48 6.00 -6.40 -17.21
C PRO A 48 6.26 -5.02 -16.59
N TRP A 49 5.82 -4.81 -15.35
CA TRP A 49 6.01 -3.55 -14.64
C TRP A 49 7.42 -3.43 -14.08
N ILE A 50 7.96 -4.52 -13.54
CA ILE A 50 9.34 -4.55 -13.03
C ILE A 50 10.33 -4.21 -14.15
N LYS A 51 10.11 -4.73 -15.35
CA LYS A 51 10.95 -4.41 -16.51
C LYS A 51 10.92 -2.94 -16.88
N ARG A 52 9.83 -2.24 -16.55
CA ARG A 52 9.70 -0.80 -16.79
C ARG A 52 10.30 0.06 -15.68
N GLY A 53 10.65 -0.55 -14.54
CA GLY A 53 11.29 0.15 -13.44
C GLY A 53 10.53 0.13 -12.12
N VAL A 54 9.32 -0.42 -12.09
CA VAL A 54 8.56 -0.56 -10.84
C VAL A 54 9.31 -1.51 -9.91
N LYS A 55 9.40 -1.15 -8.64
CA LYS A 55 10.05 -1.96 -7.62
C LYS A 55 9.04 -2.87 -6.93
N TYR A 56 9.44 -4.09 -6.64
CA TYR A 56 8.61 -5.04 -5.93
C TYR A 56 9.39 -5.69 -4.80
N TYR A 57 8.74 -5.80 -3.63
CA TYR A 57 9.30 -6.50 -2.48
C TYR A 57 8.25 -7.42 -1.89
N GLN A 58 8.65 -8.65 -1.58
CA GLN A 58 7.80 -9.58 -0.86
C GLN A 58 7.96 -9.31 0.64
N GLU A 59 7.03 -8.53 1.17
CA GLU A 59 7.05 -8.10 2.56
C GLU A 59 5.63 -8.11 3.13
N ARG A 60 5.54 -8.28 4.45
CA ARG A 60 4.27 -8.22 5.16
C ARG A 60 4.31 -7.09 6.18
N ILE A 61 3.29 -6.23 6.14
CA ILE A 61 3.13 -5.18 7.14
C ILE A 61 2.48 -5.77 8.38
N THR A 62 3.09 -5.53 9.53
CA THR A 62 2.60 -5.96 10.84
C THR A 62 2.55 -4.78 11.80
N PRO A 63 1.85 -4.87 12.95
CA PRO A 63 1.88 -3.80 13.94
C PRO A 63 3.27 -3.46 14.44
N ILE A 64 4.20 -4.42 14.37
CA ILE A 64 5.56 -4.24 14.87
C ILE A 64 6.43 -3.50 13.86
N ASN A 65 6.29 -3.81 12.56
CA ASN A 65 7.21 -3.29 11.54
C ASN A 65 6.66 -2.12 10.73
N ILE A 66 5.42 -1.70 10.96
CA ILE A 66 4.74 -0.72 10.11
C ILE A 66 5.55 0.58 9.94
N ASN A 67 6.05 1.15 11.01
CA ASN A 67 6.79 2.41 10.94
C ASN A 67 8.08 2.26 10.14
N GLN A 68 8.83 1.22 10.42
CA GLN A 68 10.11 0.98 9.75
C GLN A 68 9.92 0.67 8.27
N LEU A 69 8.95 -0.17 7.94
CA LEU A 69 8.69 -0.58 6.57
C LEU A 69 8.19 0.60 5.73
N LEU A 70 7.24 1.38 6.24
CA LEU A 70 6.74 2.54 5.52
C LEU A 70 7.83 3.59 5.32
N SER A 71 8.65 3.84 6.34
CA SER A 71 9.77 4.80 6.23
C SER A 71 10.79 4.40 5.19
N ARG A 72 10.94 3.09 4.94
CA ARG A 72 11.86 2.59 3.93
C ARG A 72 11.40 2.88 2.51
N HIS A 73 10.07 2.81 2.28
CA HIS A 73 9.52 2.82 0.93
C HIS A 73 8.86 4.13 0.51
N VAL A 74 8.50 4.97 1.45
CA VAL A 74 7.84 6.24 1.14
C VAL A 74 8.32 7.33 2.08
N SER A 75 8.31 8.57 1.60
CA SER A 75 8.75 9.72 2.38
C SER A 75 7.75 10.85 2.24
N SER A 76 8.00 11.94 2.94
CA SER A 76 7.13 13.13 2.93
C SER A 76 6.75 13.53 1.50
N ALA A 77 5.51 13.90 1.32
CA ALA A 77 4.88 14.23 0.03
C ALA A 77 4.70 13.02 -0.91
N GLY A 78 4.99 11.81 -0.43
CA GLY A 78 4.66 10.59 -1.16
C GLY A 78 3.21 10.20 -1.03
N MET A 79 2.87 9.00 -1.53
CA MET A 79 1.51 8.47 -1.52
C MET A 79 1.53 6.99 -1.17
N VAL A 80 0.60 6.58 -0.31
CA VAL A 80 0.35 5.16 -0.01
C VAL A 80 -1.03 4.81 -0.54
N ILE A 81 -1.08 3.77 -1.37
CA ILE A 81 -2.33 3.17 -1.86
C ILE A 81 -2.44 1.79 -1.21
N ASP A 82 -3.34 1.68 -0.24
CA ASP A 82 -3.48 0.48 0.58
C ASP A 82 -4.64 -0.36 0.04
N LEU A 83 -4.31 -1.49 -0.57
CA LEU A 83 -5.25 -2.43 -1.16
C LEU A 83 -5.15 -3.81 -0.50
N ALA A 84 -4.48 -3.88 0.63
CA ALA A 84 -4.24 -5.13 1.36
C ALA A 84 -5.34 -5.40 2.39
N TRP A 85 -5.28 -6.60 2.95
CA TRP A 85 -6.17 -7.05 4.01
C TRP A 85 -5.48 -7.01 5.38
N ASN A 86 -6.27 -6.88 6.43
CA ASN A 86 -5.83 -7.02 7.83
C ASN A 86 -4.69 -6.07 8.20
N ILE A 87 -4.69 -4.88 7.61
CA ILE A 87 -3.82 -3.79 8.04
C ILE A 87 -4.71 -2.73 8.67
N GLU A 88 -4.37 -2.33 9.89
CA GLU A 88 -5.16 -1.35 10.62
C GLU A 88 -5.17 -0.01 9.89
N CYS A 89 -6.33 0.38 9.42
CA CYS A 89 -6.52 1.62 8.66
C CYS A 89 -6.09 2.83 9.48
N LEU A 90 -6.44 2.88 10.78
CA LEU A 90 -6.08 4.00 11.64
C LEU A 90 -4.58 4.10 11.86
N ASP A 91 -3.89 2.97 11.99
CA ASP A 91 -2.43 2.97 12.14
C ASP A 91 -1.75 3.50 10.88
N MET A 92 -2.23 3.08 9.71
CA MET A 92 -1.72 3.55 8.43
C MET A 92 -1.99 5.05 8.25
N LEU A 93 -3.21 5.46 8.53
CA LEU A 93 -3.63 6.86 8.40
C LEU A 93 -2.82 7.76 9.34
N THR A 94 -2.62 7.33 10.57
CA THR A 94 -1.85 8.08 11.57
C THR A 94 -0.41 8.25 11.10
N TRP A 95 0.23 7.18 10.68
CA TRP A 95 1.61 7.26 10.18
C TRP A 95 1.70 8.21 8.98
N CYS A 96 0.80 8.07 8.02
CA CYS A 96 0.81 8.91 6.81
C CYS A 96 0.56 10.37 7.15
N HIS A 97 -0.38 10.66 8.04
CA HIS A 97 -0.65 12.01 8.49
C HIS A 97 0.58 12.62 9.17
N ASP A 98 1.21 11.89 10.08
CA ASP A 98 2.36 12.37 10.83
C ASP A 98 3.58 12.61 9.96
N ASN A 99 3.69 11.87 8.87
CA ASN A 99 4.82 11.96 7.95
C ASN A 99 4.50 12.72 6.66
N LYS A 100 3.33 13.37 6.58
CA LYS A 100 2.89 14.17 5.43
C LYS A 100 2.86 13.36 4.13
N VAL A 101 2.30 12.16 4.21
CA VAL A 101 2.13 11.24 3.09
C VAL A 101 0.63 11.13 2.80
N LEU A 102 0.26 11.20 1.51
CA LEU A 102 -1.12 10.97 1.10
C LEU A 102 -1.48 9.51 1.28
N TYR A 103 -2.71 9.24 1.70
CA TYR A 103 -3.15 7.88 1.97
C TYR A 103 -4.52 7.62 1.35
N ILE A 104 -4.62 6.52 0.60
CA ILE A 104 -5.85 6.05 -0.04
C ILE A 104 -6.01 4.58 0.27
N ASN A 105 -7.21 4.17 0.69
CA ASN A 105 -7.54 2.76 0.80
C ASN A 105 -8.94 2.50 0.24
N THR A 106 -9.27 1.23 0.05
CA THR A 106 -10.56 0.83 -0.52
C THR A 106 -11.55 0.33 0.53
N SER A 107 -11.09 0.14 1.76
CA SER A 107 -11.94 -0.37 2.85
C SER A 107 -11.36 0.03 4.20
N VAL A 108 -12.20 -0.02 5.24
CA VAL A 108 -11.75 0.13 6.62
C VAL A 108 -11.39 -1.25 7.14
N GLU A 109 -10.11 -1.45 7.49
CA GLU A 109 -9.59 -2.73 7.95
C GLU A 109 -8.97 -2.61 9.33
N GLU A 110 -8.89 -3.73 10.03
CA GLU A 110 -8.17 -3.90 11.29
C GLU A 110 -7.07 -4.95 11.10
N TRP A 111 -6.09 -4.95 12.02
CA TRP A 111 -4.98 -5.91 11.95
C TRP A 111 -5.45 -7.36 11.88
N ASP A 112 -6.47 -7.70 12.67
CA ASP A 112 -7.12 -9.00 12.63
C ASP A 112 -8.56 -8.79 13.06
N PRO A 113 -9.50 -8.66 12.12
CA PRO A 113 -10.90 -8.38 12.47
C PRO A 113 -11.56 -9.49 13.27
N TYR A 114 -11.00 -10.71 13.24
CA TYR A 114 -11.56 -11.85 13.96
C TYR A 114 -10.98 -12.04 15.36
N ALA A 115 -9.86 -11.40 15.68
CA ALA A 115 -9.22 -11.54 16.98
C ALA A 115 -10.09 -11.00 18.12
N ASN A 116 -10.96 -10.04 17.83
CA ASN A 116 -11.79 -9.36 18.81
C ASN A 116 -13.28 -9.63 18.62
N ILE A 117 -13.64 -10.68 17.90
CA ILE A 117 -15.04 -10.95 17.53
C ILE A 117 -15.94 -11.09 18.75
N HIS A 118 -15.42 -11.62 19.87
CA HIS A 118 -16.18 -11.78 21.11
C HIS A 118 -16.23 -10.52 21.96
N LYS A 119 -15.47 -9.51 21.62
CA LYS A 119 -15.39 -8.24 22.35
C LYS A 119 -16.16 -7.12 21.67
N LYS A 120 -16.59 -7.32 20.43
CA LYS A 120 -17.28 -6.31 19.64
C LYS A 120 -18.75 -6.62 19.57
N THR A 121 -19.57 -5.55 19.67
CA THR A 121 -20.98 -5.66 19.35
C THR A 121 -21.15 -5.64 17.82
N PRO A 122 -22.33 -6.07 17.30
CA PRO A 122 -22.56 -6.06 15.85
C PRO A 122 -22.43 -4.68 15.20
N PHE A 123 -22.48 -3.62 15.97
CA PHE A 123 -22.46 -2.25 15.45
C PHE A 123 -21.15 -1.50 15.73
N GLN A 124 -20.13 -2.19 16.14
CA GLN A 124 -18.83 -1.60 16.38
C GLN A 124 -17.86 -1.81 15.23
#